data_56bfdfab1580116cdced4c481106ca5f
#
_entry.id   56bfdfab1580116cdced4c481106ca5f
#
_cell.length_a   1.000
_cell.length_b   1.000
_cell.length_c   1.000
_cell.angle_alpha   90.00
_cell.angle_beta   90.00
_cell.angle_gamma   90.00
#
_symmetry.space_group_name_H-M   'P 1'
#
loop_
_entity.id
_entity.type
_entity.pdbx_description
1 polymer ?
#
loop_
_entity_poly.entity_id
_entity_poly.type
_entity_poly.pdbx_seq_one_letter_code
_entity_poly.pdbx_strand_id
1 'polypeptide(L)'
;MKFQRSIEEILVSPTPSWVIIVGFTLGGVARGLLVGLLVTLVALFFTHLTVYSIVFVFIFVLLTAIVFSLAGMLNGIFAKKFDDVSIVPTFVLTPLTYLGGIFYSISALGEPWQTISKFNPILYMVNGFRYGILGYSDINVYIGITILVLFSVILFIVNLVLINRGVGLRQ
;
A
#
# COMPACT_ATOMS: atom_id res chain seq x y z
N MET A 1 -2.34 -11.65 -15.30
CA MET A 1 -1.64 -12.91 -14.97
C MET A 1 -2.61 -14.02 -14.60
N LYS A 2 -3.51 -13.86 -13.62
CA LYS A 2 -4.54 -14.87 -13.30
C LYS A 2 -5.45 -15.17 -14.51
N PHE A 3 -5.90 -14.14 -15.23
CA PHE A 3 -6.76 -14.25 -16.40
C PHE A 3 -6.05 -14.76 -17.67
N GLN A 4 -4.72 -14.81 -17.68
CA GLN A 4 -3.90 -15.33 -18.78
C GLN A 4 -3.32 -16.73 -18.49
N ARG A 5 -3.79 -17.41 -17.41
CA ARG A 5 -3.30 -18.71 -16.91
C ARG A 5 -1.81 -18.77 -16.55
N SER A 6 -1.04 -17.69 -16.73
CA SER A 6 0.39 -17.66 -16.42
C SER A 6 0.69 -17.88 -14.92
N ILE A 7 -0.29 -17.66 -14.04
CA ILE A 7 -0.14 -17.96 -12.60
C ILE A 7 -0.20 -19.50 -12.36
N GLU A 8 -0.92 -20.26 -13.19
CA GLU A 8 -0.99 -21.71 -13.08
C GLU A 8 0.37 -22.35 -13.36
N GLU A 9 1.12 -21.82 -14.33
CA GLU A 9 2.47 -22.29 -14.66
C GLU A 9 3.45 -22.06 -13.49
N ILE A 10 3.33 -20.92 -12.81
CA ILE A 10 4.14 -20.60 -11.62
C ILE A 10 3.79 -21.50 -10.43
N LEU A 11 2.51 -21.85 -10.29
CA LEU A 11 2.03 -22.70 -9.18
C LEU A 11 2.37 -24.19 -9.39
N VAL A 12 2.52 -24.65 -10.64
CA VAL A 12 2.99 -26.00 -10.97
C VAL A 12 4.50 -26.14 -10.79
N SER A 13 5.24 -25.03 -10.81
CA SER A 13 6.68 -25.05 -10.55
C SER A 13 6.96 -25.38 -9.05
N PRO A 14 8.07 -26.03 -8.72
CA PRO A 14 8.45 -26.35 -7.33
C PRO A 14 8.90 -25.11 -6.53
N THR A 15 8.35 -23.94 -6.86
CA THR A 15 8.72 -22.67 -6.25
C THR A 15 7.96 -22.49 -4.93
N PRO A 16 8.64 -22.25 -3.80
CA PRO A 16 7.96 -21.99 -2.53
C PRO A 16 7.08 -20.73 -2.58
N SER A 17 5.90 -20.79 -1.98
CA SER A 17 4.89 -19.71 -2.04
C SER A 17 5.42 -18.34 -1.59
N TRP A 18 6.33 -18.31 -0.62
CA TRP A 18 6.92 -17.05 -0.16
C TRP A 18 7.76 -16.34 -1.24
N VAL A 19 8.44 -17.10 -2.11
CA VAL A 19 9.22 -16.55 -3.24
C VAL A 19 8.29 -15.88 -4.25
N ILE A 20 7.14 -16.50 -4.51
CA ILE A 20 6.11 -15.94 -5.38
C ILE A 20 5.62 -14.61 -4.82
N ILE A 21 5.28 -14.55 -3.52
CA ILE A 21 4.80 -13.32 -2.87
C ILE A 21 5.87 -12.23 -2.93
N VAL A 22 7.11 -12.55 -2.59
CA VAL A 22 8.21 -11.58 -2.63
C VAL A 22 8.44 -11.06 -4.05
N GLY A 23 8.44 -11.93 -5.06
CA GLY A 23 8.60 -11.54 -6.45
C GLY A 23 7.51 -10.56 -6.92
N PHE A 24 6.24 -10.87 -6.66
CA PHE A 24 5.13 -9.98 -6.99
C PHE A 24 5.20 -8.66 -6.20
N THR A 25 5.56 -8.73 -4.91
CA THR A 25 5.70 -7.54 -4.06
C THR A 25 6.81 -6.64 -4.57
N LEU A 26 7.98 -7.19 -4.91
CA LEU A 26 9.09 -6.41 -5.47
C LEU A 26 8.72 -5.76 -6.80
N GLY A 27 8.01 -6.47 -7.68
CA GLY A 27 7.50 -5.90 -8.93
C GLY A 27 6.55 -4.73 -8.68
N GLY A 28 5.62 -4.86 -7.72
CA GLY A 28 4.71 -3.78 -7.32
C GLY A 28 5.44 -2.60 -6.68
N VAL A 29 6.42 -2.86 -5.82
CA VAL A 29 7.27 -1.83 -5.20
C VAL A 29 8.07 -1.07 -6.27
N ALA A 30 8.72 -1.77 -7.19
CA ALA A 30 9.49 -1.14 -8.27
C ALA A 30 8.60 -0.21 -9.11
N ARG A 31 7.39 -0.68 -9.48
CA ARG A 31 6.42 0.14 -10.20
C ARG A 31 5.96 1.36 -9.37
N GLY A 32 5.67 1.16 -8.09
CA GLY A 32 5.26 2.25 -7.18
C GLY A 32 6.35 3.30 -7.03
N LEU A 33 7.60 2.90 -6.87
CA LEU A 33 8.76 3.81 -6.80
C LEU A 33 8.96 4.59 -8.10
N LEU A 34 8.85 3.93 -9.26
CA LEU A 34 8.96 4.59 -10.57
C LEU A 34 7.86 5.65 -10.75
N VAL A 35 6.62 5.31 -10.44
CA VAL A 35 5.50 6.26 -10.52
C VAL A 35 5.70 7.41 -9.54
N GLY A 36 6.09 7.12 -8.28
CA GLY A 36 6.39 8.14 -7.28
C GLY A 36 7.50 9.09 -7.71
N LEU A 37 8.57 8.56 -8.31
CA LEU A 37 9.66 9.35 -8.86
C LEU A 37 9.17 10.27 -9.98
N LEU A 38 8.40 9.74 -10.94
CA LEU A 38 7.87 10.52 -12.06
C LEU A 38 6.94 11.64 -11.57
N VAL A 39 6.04 11.34 -10.62
CA VAL A 39 5.16 12.35 -10.02
C VAL A 39 5.97 13.43 -9.29
N THR A 40 7.00 13.04 -8.57
CA THR A 40 7.89 13.99 -7.87
C THR A 40 8.62 14.89 -8.87
N LEU A 41 9.16 14.34 -9.95
CA LEU A 41 9.81 15.12 -11.01
C LEU A 41 8.85 16.14 -11.64
N VAL A 42 7.62 15.74 -11.92
CA VAL A 42 6.60 16.66 -12.45
C VAL A 42 6.26 17.74 -11.41
N ALA A 43 6.12 17.37 -10.14
CA ALA A 43 5.81 18.33 -9.07
C ALA A 43 6.89 19.41 -8.91
N LEU A 44 8.15 19.09 -9.16
CA LEU A 44 9.27 20.05 -9.11
C LEU A 44 9.15 21.21 -10.14
N PHE A 45 8.41 21.00 -11.24
CA PHE A 45 8.14 22.08 -12.19
C PHE A 45 7.13 23.10 -11.68
N PHE A 46 6.27 22.70 -10.71
CA PHE A 46 5.19 23.54 -10.22
C PHE A 46 5.42 24.09 -8.81
N THR A 47 6.35 23.48 -8.06
CA THR A 47 6.59 23.89 -6.67
C THR A 47 8.03 23.62 -6.25
N HIS A 48 8.53 24.45 -5.36
CA HIS A 48 9.81 24.24 -4.69
C HIS A 48 9.59 23.27 -3.53
N LEU A 49 10.00 22.00 -3.71
CA LEU A 49 9.94 21.00 -2.66
C LEU A 49 11.11 21.19 -1.69
N THR A 50 10.81 21.58 -0.48
CA THR A 50 11.77 21.55 0.62
C THR A 50 11.63 20.22 1.34
N VAL A 51 12.62 19.34 1.20
CA VAL A 51 12.61 18.03 1.86
C VAL A 51 13.29 18.15 3.22
N TYR A 52 12.52 17.96 4.30
CA TYR A 52 13.04 17.98 5.67
C TYR A 52 13.94 16.77 5.95
N SER A 53 13.50 15.57 5.57
CA SER A 53 14.28 14.34 5.75
C SER A 53 13.99 13.33 4.64
N ILE A 54 14.97 13.15 3.77
CA ILE A 54 14.90 12.17 2.67
C ILE A 54 14.76 10.73 3.18
N VAL A 55 15.32 10.43 4.36
CA VAL A 55 15.27 9.11 4.97
C VAL A 55 13.83 8.73 5.31
N PHE A 56 13.07 9.62 5.96
CA PHE A 56 11.66 9.37 6.27
C PHE A 56 10.80 9.30 5.01
N VAL A 57 11.05 10.15 4.01
CA VAL A 57 10.37 10.06 2.71
C VAL A 57 10.55 8.66 2.12
N PHE A 58 11.81 8.19 2.05
CA PHE A 58 12.11 6.88 1.47
C PHE A 58 11.46 5.73 2.25
N ILE A 59 11.56 5.74 3.60
CA ILE A 59 10.94 4.71 4.45
C ILE A 59 9.43 4.64 4.22
N PHE A 60 8.73 5.78 4.26
CA PHE A 60 7.28 5.78 4.11
C PHE A 60 6.82 5.44 2.70
N VAL A 61 7.52 5.90 1.67
CA VAL A 61 7.23 5.52 0.28
C VAL A 61 7.44 4.02 0.07
N LEU A 62 8.52 3.45 0.61
CA LEU A 62 8.81 2.02 0.53
C LEU A 62 7.75 1.19 1.26
N LEU A 63 7.42 1.53 2.52
CA LEU A 63 6.40 0.84 3.30
C LEU A 63 5.02 0.92 2.63
N THR A 64 4.66 2.10 2.12
CA THR A 64 3.42 2.29 1.36
C THR A 64 3.38 1.39 0.13
N ALA A 65 4.45 1.35 -0.66
CA ALA A 65 4.54 0.50 -1.84
C ALA A 65 4.42 -0.98 -1.50
N ILE A 66 5.03 -1.44 -0.39
CA ILE A 66 4.93 -2.83 0.09
C ILE A 66 3.48 -3.15 0.49
N VAL A 67 2.84 -2.30 1.31
CA VAL A 67 1.46 -2.51 1.76
C VAL A 67 0.50 -2.59 0.59
N PHE A 68 0.56 -1.63 -0.35
CA PHE A 68 -0.33 -1.63 -1.51
C PHE A 68 -0.03 -2.77 -2.48
N SER A 69 1.22 -3.20 -2.62
CA SER A 69 1.57 -4.36 -3.44
C SER A 69 0.98 -5.65 -2.86
N LEU A 70 1.10 -5.87 -1.55
CA LEU A 70 0.52 -7.02 -0.86
C LEU A 70 -1.01 -6.99 -0.86
N ALA A 71 -1.62 -5.82 -0.64
CA ALA A 71 -3.07 -5.64 -0.71
C ALA A 71 -3.60 -5.84 -2.14
N GLY A 72 -2.87 -5.37 -3.15
CA GLY A 72 -3.19 -5.59 -4.56
C GLY A 72 -3.12 -7.06 -4.96
N MET A 73 -2.13 -7.81 -4.43
CA MET A 73 -2.04 -9.25 -4.62
C MET A 73 -3.23 -9.96 -3.99
N LEU A 74 -3.62 -9.59 -2.76
CA LEU A 74 -4.80 -10.12 -2.08
C LEU A 74 -6.07 -9.88 -2.90
N ASN A 75 -6.27 -8.65 -3.39
CA ASN A 75 -7.37 -8.30 -4.28
C ASN A 75 -7.37 -9.18 -5.54
N GLY A 76 -6.21 -9.39 -6.16
CA GLY A 76 -6.07 -10.26 -7.33
C GLY A 76 -6.41 -11.73 -7.06
N ILE A 77 -6.15 -12.26 -5.85
CA ILE A 77 -6.52 -13.62 -5.45
C ILE A 77 -8.05 -13.78 -5.42
N PHE A 78 -8.78 -12.80 -4.87
CA PHE A 78 -10.24 -12.86 -4.75
C PHE A 78 -10.99 -12.47 -6.02
N ALA A 79 -10.39 -11.70 -6.92
CA ALA A 79 -11.01 -11.28 -8.16
C ALA A 79 -11.30 -12.50 -9.08
N LYS A 80 -12.56 -12.65 -9.48
CA LYS A 80 -13.02 -13.69 -10.43
C LYS A 80 -13.04 -13.17 -11.87
N LYS A 81 -13.38 -11.89 -12.04
CA LYS A 81 -13.41 -11.21 -13.35
C LYS A 81 -12.45 -10.04 -13.33
N PHE A 82 -12.10 -9.55 -14.50
CA PHE A 82 -11.22 -8.37 -14.63
C PHE A 82 -11.80 -7.12 -13.94
N ASP A 83 -13.13 -6.96 -14.02
CA ASP A 83 -13.84 -5.83 -13.41
C ASP A 83 -13.79 -5.89 -11.87
N ASP A 84 -13.75 -7.09 -11.28
CA ASP A 84 -13.69 -7.26 -9.81
C ASP A 84 -12.43 -6.62 -9.21
N VAL A 85 -11.34 -6.52 -9.98
CA VAL A 85 -10.10 -5.89 -9.54
C VAL A 85 -10.30 -4.40 -9.22
N SER A 86 -11.25 -3.75 -9.90
CA SER A 86 -11.55 -2.33 -9.74
C SER A 86 -12.46 -2.02 -8.55
N ILE A 87 -13.17 -3.03 -8.01
CA ILE A 87 -14.13 -2.84 -6.91
C ILE A 87 -13.42 -2.35 -5.64
N VAL A 88 -12.34 -3.00 -5.24
CA VAL A 88 -11.60 -2.62 -4.03
C VAL A 88 -11.01 -1.22 -4.12
N PRO A 89 -10.29 -0.83 -5.19
CA PRO A 89 -9.83 0.54 -5.34
C PRO A 89 -10.95 1.57 -5.28
N THR A 90 -12.06 1.33 -5.95
CA THR A 90 -13.15 2.31 -6.06
C THR A 90 -13.95 2.43 -4.76
N PHE A 91 -14.34 1.32 -4.16
CA PHE A 91 -15.29 1.34 -3.04
C PHE A 91 -14.64 1.29 -1.66
N VAL A 92 -13.41 0.80 -1.56
CA VAL A 92 -12.67 0.69 -0.30
C VAL A 92 -11.59 1.75 -0.20
N LEU A 93 -10.67 1.83 -1.20
CA LEU A 93 -9.55 2.77 -1.10
C LEU A 93 -9.98 4.22 -1.23
N THR A 94 -11.00 4.54 -2.04
CA THR A 94 -11.46 5.93 -2.19
C THR A 94 -11.96 6.51 -0.85
N PRO A 95 -12.89 5.88 -0.11
CA PRO A 95 -13.28 6.38 1.21
C PRO A 95 -12.12 6.44 2.21
N LEU A 96 -11.26 5.41 2.22
CA LEU A 96 -10.10 5.39 3.10
C LEU A 96 -9.11 6.53 2.78
N THR A 97 -8.97 6.90 1.51
CA THR A 97 -8.13 8.01 1.07
C THR A 97 -8.66 9.34 1.59
N TYR A 98 -9.98 9.55 1.51
CA TYR A 98 -10.61 10.75 2.08
C TYR A 98 -10.44 10.82 3.60
N LEU A 99 -10.60 9.70 4.32
CA LEU A 99 -10.39 9.61 5.77
C LEU A 99 -8.90 9.52 6.16
N GLY A 100 -8.00 9.42 5.20
CA GLY A 100 -6.54 9.33 5.40
C GLY A 100 -5.85 10.66 5.70
N GLY A 101 -6.58 11.76 5.75
CA GLY A 101 -6.00 13.08 6.05
C GLY A 101 -5.18 13.69 4.91
N ILE A 102 -5.46 13.32 3.65
CA ILE A 102 -4.75 13.87 2.47
C ILE A 102 -5.11 15.34 2.27
N PHE A 103 -6.39 15.68 2.40
CA PHE A 103 -6.92 17.02 2.10
C PHE A 103 -7.05 17.94 3.33
N TYR A 104 -6.92 17.41 4.53
CA TYR A 104 -7.09 18.12 5.79
C TYR A 104 -6.26 17.49 6.91
N SER A 105 -6.01 18.26 7.98
CA SER A 105 -5.43 17.69 9.20
C SER A 105 -6.52 16.96 10.00
N ILE A 106 -6.15 15.81 10.59
CA ILE A 106 -7.09 15.01 11.40
C ILE A 106 -7.61 15.79 12.60
N SER A 107 -6.82 16.69 13.14
CA SER A 107 -7.24 17.57 14.23
C SER A 107 -8.44 18.45 13.88
N ALA A 108 -8.73 18.65 12.59
CA ALA A 108 -9.89 19.41 12.12
C ALA A 108 -11.20 18.59 12.10
N LEU A 109 -11.13 17.27 12.26
CA LEU A 109 -12.31 16.40 12.28
C LEU A 109 -12.93 16.38 13.69
N GLY A 110 -14.25 16.21 13.76
CA GLY A 110 -14.96 15.91 15.01
C GLY A 110 -14.60 14.53 15.58
N GLU A 111 -14.78 14.37 16.90
CA GLU A 111 -14.35 13.18 17.67
C GLU A 111 -14.65 11.82 17.02
N PRO A 112 -15.85 11.45 16.56
CA PRO A 112 -16.06 10.10 16.05
C PRO A 112 -15.18 9.81 14.81
N TRP A 113 -14.96 10.79 13.96
CA TRP A 113 -14.19 10.65 12.73
C TRP A 113 -12.68 10.57 12.97
N GLN A 114 -12.15 11.29 13.98
CA GLN A 114 -10.76 11.17 14.38
C GLN A 114 -10.42 9.74 14.82
N THR A 115 -11.28 9.14 15.64
CA THR A 115 -11.07 7.78 16.13
C THR A 115 -11.15 6.76 15.01
N ILE A 116 -12.11 6.87 14.09
CA ILE A 116 -12.23 6.01 12.91
C ILE A 116 -10.99 6.13 12.01
N SER A 117 -10.52 7.36 11.80
CA SER A 117 -9.33 7.60 10.97
C SER A 117 -8.06 6.95 11.53
N LYS A 118 -7.91 6.79 12.84
CA LYS A 118 -6.76 6.11 13.46
C LYS A 118 -6.66 4.61 13.11
N PHE A 119 -7.75 3.98 12.71
CA PHE A 119 -7.73 2.60 12.19
C PHE A 119 -7.36 2.51 10.72
N ASN A 120 -7.24 3.63 10.04
CA ASN A 120 -6.94 3.69 8.63
C ASN A 120 -5.41 3.68 8.39
N PRO A 121 -4.84 2.67 7.71
CA PRO A 121 -3.40 2.64 7.43
C PRO A 121 -2.94 3.79 6.53
N ILE A 122 -3.80 4.32 5.65
CA ILE A 122 -3.48 5.43 4.75
C ILE A 122 -3.13 6.69 5.56
N LEU A 123 -3.76 6.87 6.72
CA LEU A 123 -3.45 7.97 7.62
C LEU A 123 -1.97 8.01 7.99
N TYR A 124 -1.40 6.88 8.37
CA TYR A 124 0.01 6.77 8.76
C TYR A 124 0.95 6.95 7.58
N MET A 125 0.56 6.49 6.39
CA MET A 125 1.31 6.69 5.14
C MET A 125 1.42 8.18 4.81
N VAL A 126 0.29 8.89 4.82
CA VAL A 126 0.21 10.32 4.50
C VAL A 126 0.96 11.16 5.52
N ASN A 127 0.75 10.90 6.81
CA ASN A 127 1.42 11.66 7.87
C ASN A 127 2.93 11.45 7.87
N GLY A 128 3.39 10.23 7.63
CA GLY A 128 4.81 9.94 7.54
C GLY A 128 5.47 10.60 6.34
N PHE A 129 4.83 10.56 5.17
CA PHE A 129 5.31 11.24 3.98
C PHE A 129 5.32 12.77 4.17
N ARG A 130 4.27 13.32 4.77
CA ARG A 130 4.17 14.75 5.13
C ARG A 130 5.30 15.16 6.07
N TYR A 131 5.61 14.35 7.08
CA TYR A 131 6.73 14.59 7.96
C TYR A 131 8.06 14.64 7.23
N GLY A 132 8.29 13.69 6.33
CA GLY A 132 9.51 13.64 5.54
C GLY A 132 9.73 14.88 4.68
N ILE A 133 8.65 15.49 4.16
CA ILE A 133 8.72 16.70 3.31
C ILE A 133 8.70 17.97 4.17
N LEU A 134 7.73 18.10 5.08
CA LEU A 134 7.43 19.36 5.79
C LEU A 134 8.02 19.43 7.21
N GLY A 135 8.53 18.32 7.76
CA GLY A 135 8.97 18.23 9.16
C GLY A 135 7.83 18.23 10.18
N TYR A 136 6.58 18.16 9.73
CA TYR A 136 5.38 18.20 10.57
C TYR A 136 4.50 16.98 10.33
N SER A 137 3.92 16.43 11.41
CA SER A 137 2.98 15.30 11.36
C SER A 137 1.97 15.43 12.50
N ASP A 138 0.72 15.06 12.23
CA ASP A 138 -0.36 15.01 13.24
C ASP A 138 -0.19 13.83 14.20
N ILE A 139 0.60 12.82 13.82
CA ILE A 139 0.81 11.57 14.56
C ILE A 139 2.30 11.30 14.70
N ASN A 140 2.68 10.65 15.79
CA ASN A 140 4.07 10.22 15.99
C ASN A 140 4.52 9.30 14.85
N VAL A 141 5.59 9.70 14.18
CA VAL A 141 6.12 9.05 12.96
C VAL A 141 6.57 7.62 13.23
N TYR A 142 7.14 7.35 14.41
CA TYR A 142 7.58 6.01 14.79
C TYR A 142 6.41 5.06 15.00
N ILE A 143 5.29 5.54 15.54
CA ILE A 143 4.04 4.78 15.63
C ILE A 143 3.56 4.44 14.21
N GLY A 144 3.63 5.40 13.30
CA GLY A 144 3.27 5.17 11.90
C GLY A 144 4.09 4.06 11.25
N ILE A 145 5.42 4.08 11.41
CA ILE A 145 6.31 3.02 10.91
C ILE A 145 5.92 1.66 11.50
N THR A 146 5.74 1.58 12.82
CA THR A 146 5.40 0.33 13.51
C THR A 146 4.08 -0.26 12.98
N ILE A 147 3.05 0.57 12.83
CA ILE A 147 1.74 0.14 12.33
C ILE A 147 1.85 -0.35 10.88
N LEU A 148 2.58 0.36 10.02
CA LEU A 148 2.73 -0.04 8.61
C LEU A 148 3.55 -1.32 8.46
N VAL A 149 4.59 -1.51 9.27
CA VAL A 149 5.36 -2.76 9.30
C VAL A 149 4.47 -3.91 9.77
N LEU A 150 3.74 -3.74 10.87
CA LEU A 150 2.82 -4.76 11.37
C LEU A 150 1.76 -5.12 10.33
N PHE A 151 1.17 -4.13 9.67
CA PHE A 151 0.18 -4.33 8.63
C PHE A 151 0.76 -5.05 7.41
N SER A 152 2.00 -4.72 7.01
CA SER A 152 2.72 -5.43 5.94
C SER A 152 2.95 -6.91 6.29
N VAL A 153 3.36 -7.20 7.53
CA VAL A 153 3.56 -8.58 8.01
C VAL A 153 2.25 -9.36 8.00
N ILE A 154 1.16 -8.75 8.50
CA ILE A 154 -0.16 -9.38 8.49
C ILE A 154 -0.60 -9.70 7.06
N LEU A 155 -0.50 -8.75 6.13
CA LEU A 155 -0.85 -8.95 4.73
C LEU A 155 0.02 -10.03 4.07
N PHE A 156 1.32 -10.07 4.39
CA PHE A 156 2.22 -11.10 3.89
C PHE A 156 1.80 -12.50 4.35
N ILE A 157 1.50 -12.66 5.65
CA ILE A 157 1.05 -13.93 6.23
C ILE A 157 -0.29 -14.36 5.62
N VAL A 158 -1.25 -13.44 5.46
CA VAL A 158 -2.54 -13.73 4.83
C VAL A 158 -2.36 -14.22 3.39
N ASN A 159 -1.56 -13.53 2.59
CA ASN A 159 -1.25 -13.96 1.22
C ASN A 159 -0.58 -15.35 1.22
N LEU A 160 0.36 -15.62 2.14
CA LEU A 160 1.04 -16.89 2.25
C LEU A 160 0.07 -18.04 2.57
N VAL A 161 -0.84 -17.82 3.52
CA VAL A 161 -1.86 -18.82 3.88
C VAL A 161 -2.81 -19.09 2.73
N LEU A 162 -3.26 -18.05 2.01
CA LEU A 162 -4.18 -18.20 0.89
C LEU A 162 -3.55 -18.96 -0.28
N ILE A 163 -2.30 -18.63 -0.62
CA ILE A 163 -1.57 -19.32 -1.70
C ILE A 163 -1.32 -20.78 -1.31
N ASN A 164 -0.85 -21.06 -0.08
CA ASN A 164 -0.61 -22.41 0.37
C ASN A 164 -1.88 -23.28 0.40
N ARG A 165 -3.04 -22.67 0.68
CA ARG A 165 -4.34 -23.35 0.63
C ARG A 165 -4.94 -23.44 -0.77
N GLY A 166 -4.34 -22.83 -1.77
CA GLY A 166 -4.85 -22.81 -3.15
C GLY A 166 -6.16 -22.04 -3.32
N VAL A 167 -6.50 -21.13 -2.35
CA VAL A 167 -7.73 -20.36 -2.39
C VAL A 167 -7.70 -19.38 -3.56
N GLY A 168 -8.76 -19.38 -4.37
CA GLY A 168 -8.91 -18.48 -5.53
C GLY A 168 -7.95 -18.76 -6.70
N LEU A 169 -7.15 -19.82 -6.64
CA LEU A 169 -6.17 -20.19 -7.66
C LEU A 169 -6.64 -21.38 -8.53
N ARG A 170 -7.59 -22.16 -8.01
CA ARG A 170 -8.24 -23.27 -8.75
C ARG A 170 -9.60 -22.78 -9.24
N GLN A 171 -9.78 -22.62 -10.52
CA GLN A 171 -11.07 -22.51 -11.21
C GLN A 171 -11.24 -23.71 -12.13
#